data_4c38497ef2a6d83b25ce0092cdd675b0
#
_entry.id   4c38497ef2a6d83b25ce0092cdd675b0
#
_cell.length_a   1.000
_cell.length_b   1.000
_cell.length_c   1.000
_cell.angle_alpha   90.00
_cell.angle_beta   90.00
_cell.angle_gamma   90.00
#
_symmetry.space_group_name_H-M   'P 1'
#
loop_
_entity.id
_entity.type
_entity.pdbx_description
1 polymer ?
#
loop_
_entity_poly.entity_id
_entity_poly.type
_entity_poly.pdbx_seq_one_letter_code
_entity_poly.pdbx_strand_id
1 'polypeptide(L)'
;MTRTIVFAVLAGVIMAAPVAAELLAKAQFGAMDVGSDQRAEPIGSYAKGCAAGLVQLPETGPTWQAMRISRNRNWATPDTIDFVQDLSRAAQRNGWAGIYVGDLSQPRGGPMLTGHRSHQTGLDADIWLYPAMRMDLSRRAREDLSAISMRRANGAYVNGRWTKAHHELVKAAAKDRRVARIFIFPGAKVQMCNDETGSKAWLRKVRPWWGHHYHMHVRLNCPRGAAAC
;
A
#
# COMPACT_ATOMS: atom_id res chain seq x y z
N MET A 1 -57.91 32.02 -28.03
CA MET A 1 -56.87 32.38 -27.06
C MET A 1 -56.16 31.13 -26.57
N THR A 2 -55.08 30.75 -27.23
CA THR A 2 -54.34 29.50 -26.93
C THR A 2 -53.09 29.91 -26.12
N ARG A 3 -53.02 29.49 -24.86
CA ARG A 3 -51.82 29.74 -23.99
C ARG A 3 -50.80 28.65 -24.24
N THR A 4 -49.68 28.99 -24.79
CA THR A 4 -48.50 28.13 -24.92
C THR A 4 -47.73 28.15 -23.59
N ILE A 5 -47.64 26.98 -22.94
CA ILE A 5 -46.83 26.81 -21.74
C ILE A 5 -45.41 26.37 -22.20
N VAL A 6 -44.43 27.21 -21.95
CA VAL A 6 -42.99 26.91 -22.17
C VAL A 6 -42.47 26.24 -20.91
N PHE A 7 -42.17 24.93 -21.01
CA PHE A 7 -41.41 24.23 -19.99
C PHE A 7 -39.90 24.47 -20.23
N ALA A 8 -39.27 25.22 -19.32
CA ALA A 8 -37.82 25.33 -19.28
C ALA A 8 -37.23 24.04 -18.68
N VAL A 9 -36.47 23.31 -19.49
CA VAL A 9 -35.68 22.14 -19.02
C VAL A 9 -34.42 22.65 -18.34
N LEU A 10 -34.42 22.66 -17.02
CA LEU A 10 -33.21 22.83 -16.19
C LEU A 10 -32.77 21.44 -15.71
N ALA A 11 -32.06 20.72 -16.56
CA ALA A 11 -31.43 19.48 -16.16
C ALA A 11 -30.06 19.37 -16.84
N GLY A 12 -28.97 19.40 -16.10
CA GLY A 12 -27.72 18.91 -16.67
C GLY A 12 -26.39 19.46 -16.19
N VAL A 13 -26.24 20.05 -15.00
CA VAL A 13 -24.92 20.59 -14.60
C VAL A 13 -24.33 19.94 -13.32
N ILE A 14 -25.04 19.03 -12.64
CA ILE A 14 -24.63 18.61 -11.28
C ILE A 14 -23.63 17.44 -11.26
N MET A 15 -23.40 16.70 -12.36
CA MET A 15 -22.60 15.46 -12.33
C MET A 15 -21.13 15.59 -12.74
N ALA A 16 -20.70 16.69 -13.32
CA ALA A 16 -19.32 16.84 -13.82
C ALA A 16 -18.32 17.37 -12.77
N ALA A 17 -18.76 18.08 -11.77
CA ALA A 17 -17.90 18.74 -10.79
C ALA A 17 -17.03 17.78 -9.94
N PRO A 18 -17.53 16.65 -9.39
CA PRO A 18 -16.70 15.77 -8.54
C PRO A 18 -15.60 15.04 -9.32
N VAL A 19 -15.83 14.69 -10.58
CA VAL A 19 -14.83 14.02 -11.42
C VAL A 19 -13.70 14.97 -11.81
N ALA A 20 -14.03 16.21 -12.16
CA ALA A 20 -13.04 17.24 -12.48
C ALA A 20 -12.18 17.61 -11.26
N ALA A 21 -12.79 17.72 -10.07
CA ALA A 21 -12.08 17.98 -8.83
C ALA A 21 -11.13 16.84 -8.43
N GLU A 22 -11.53 15.58 -8.63
CA GLU A 22 -10.67 14.41 -8.35
C GLU A 22 -9.48 14.34 -9.30
N LEU A 23 -9.68 14.60 -10.58
CA LEU A 23 -8.60 14.64 -11.57
C LEU A 23 -7.61 15.77 -11.27
N LEU A 24 -8.12 16.95 -10.88
CA LEU A 24 -7.28 18.08 -10.50
C LEU A 24 -6.44 17.76 -9.25
N ALA A 25 -7.03 17.15 -8.23
CA ALA A 25 -6.30 16.73 -7.03
C ALA A 25 -5.20 15.71 -7.35
N LYS A 26 -5.48 14.69 -8.16
CA LYS A 26 -4.47 13.71 -8.61
C LYS A 26 -3.29 14.37 -9.31
N ALA A 27 -3.55 15.35 -10.17
CA ALA A 27 -2.51 16.08 -10.88
C ALA A 27 -1.67 16.93 -9.92
N GLN A 28 -2.30 17.64 -8.98
CA GLN A 28 -1.60 18.48 -8.01
C GLN A 28 -0.72 17.68 -7.07
N PHE A 29 -1.25 16.60 -6.47
CA PHE A 29 -0.45 15.74 -5.58
C PHE A 29 0.62 14.96 -6.33
N GLY A 30 0.32 14.52 -7.56
CA GLY A 30 1.26 13.80 -8.41
C GLY A 30 2.42 14.63 -8.94
N ALA A 31 2.29 15.98 -8.94
CA ALA A 31 3.33 16.90 -9.35
C ALA A 31 4.32 17.26 -8.22
N MET A 32 4.11 16.75 -7.00
CA MET A 32 4.99 17.04 -5.87
C MET A 32 6.22 16.11 -5.90
N ASP A 33 7.41 16.69 -5.93
CA ASP A 33 8.68 15.92 -5.96
C ASP A 33 9.22 15.61 -4.58
N VAL A 34 8.87 16.41 -3.57
CA VAL A 34 9.39 16.31 -2.20
C VAL A 34 8.28 16.45 -1.16
N GLY A 35 8.52 15.87 0.01
CA GLY A 35 7.68 16.07 1.20
C GLY A 35 7.63 17.54 1.63
N SER A 36 6.80 17.86 2.59
CA SER A 36 6.76 19.18 3.22
C SER A 36 7.57 19.16 4.53
N ASP A 37 8.07 20.33 4.95
CA ASP A 37 8.96 20.46 6.11
C ASP A 37 8.25 20.47 7.47
N GLN A 38 6.99 20.05 7.52
CA GLN A 38 6.22 19.98 8.76
C GLN A 38 6.45 18.64 9.48
N ARG A 39 5.97 18.56 10.71
CA ARG A 39 5.82 17.29 11.41
C ARG A 39 4.93 16.35 10.60
N ALA A 40 5.26 15.06 10.60
CA ALA A 40 4.46 14.05 9.91
C ALA A 40 3.03 13.98 10.48
N GLU A 41 2.06 14.24 9.60
CA GLU A 41 0.63 14.26 9.94
C GLU A 41 -0.19 13.65 8.81
N PRO A 42 -0.83 12.50 9.04
CA PRO A 42 -1.89 11.98 8.17
C PRO A 42 -3.16 12.83 8.29
N ILE A 43 -3.70 13.27 7.18
CA ILE A 43 -4.88 14.14 7.11
C ILE A 43 -5.98 13.44 6.32
N GLY A 44 -7.17 13.31 6.89
CA GLY A 44 -8.29 12.60 6.30
C GLY A 44 -8.13 11.08 6.41
N SER A 45 -8.82 10.32 5.58
CA SER A 45 -8.80 8.87 5.61
C SER A 45 -7.81 8.27 4.62
N TYR A 46 -7.50 6.97 4.76
CA TYR A 46 -6.57 6.23 3.89
C TYR A 46 -6.86 6.37 2.38
N ALA A 47 -8.13 6.60 2.00
CA ALA A 47 -8.60 6.68 0.61
C ALA A 47 -9.21 8.04 0.23
N LYS A 48 -9.28 8.97 1.18
CA LYS A 48 -9.71 10.37 1.00
C LYS A 48 -8.89 11.24 1.94
N GLY A 49 -7.62 11.40 1.63
CA GLY A 49 -6.70 12.09 2.51
C GLY A 49 -5.47 12.61 1.77
N CYS A 50 -4.58 13.16 2.54
CA CYS A 50 -3.24 13.56 2.16
C CYS A 50 -2.34 13.46 3.39
N ALA A 51 -1.10 13.93 3.29
CA ALA A 51 -0.22 13.98 4.44
C ALA A 51 0.75 15.15 4.36
N ALA A 52 1.10 15.70 5.51
CA ALA A 52 2.21 16.61 5.69
C ALA A 52 3.42 15.85 6.25
N GLY A 53 4.63 16.38 6.06
CA GLY A 53 5.86 15.91 6.71
C GLY A 53 6.23 14.45 6.47
N LEU A 54 5.82 13.86 5.33
CA LEU A 54 6.28 12.52 4.97
C LEU A 54 7.78 12.53 4.71
N VAL A 55 8.44 11.45 5.12
CA VAL A 55 9.86 11.22 4.89
C VAL A 55 10.07 10.12 3.85
N GLN A 56 11.14 10.21 3.11
CA GLN A 56 11.45 9.26 2.07
C GLN A 56 12.12 8.01 2.66
N LEU A 57 11.63 6.82 2.33
CA LEU A 57 12.37 5.58 2.54
C LEU A 57 13.59 5.63 1.61
N PRO A 58 14.84 5.47 2.13
CA PRO A 58 15.99 5.33 1.26
C PRO A 58 15.78 4.24 0.22
N GLU A 59 16.18 4.50 -1.01
CA GLU A 59 15.96 3.58 -2.14
C GLU A 59 16.52 2.18 -1.86
N THR A 60 17.59 2.10 -1.09
CA THR A 60 18.25 0.86 -0.68
C THR A 60 18.65 0.93 0.78
N GLY A 61 18.60 -0.22 1.42
CA GLY A 61 19.13 -0.43 2.76
C GLY A 61 19.70 -1.84 2.92
N PRO A 62 20.22 -2.19 4.08
CA PRO A 62 20.84 -3.50 4.29
C PRO A 62 19.89 -4.69 4.01
N THR A 63 18.60 -4.49 4.23
CA THR A 63 17.59 -5.55 4.16
C THR A 63 16.33 -5.13 3.37
N TRP A 64 16.36 -4.03 2.64
CA TRP A 64 15.26 -3.62 1.75
C TRP A 64 15.78 -2.94 0.49
N GLN A 65 14.98 -3.04 -0.57
CA GLN A 65 15.12 -2.22 -1.77
C GLN A 65 13.74 -1.73 -2.22
N ALA A 66 13.62 -0.42 -2.43
CA ALA A 66 12.43 0.17 -3.03
C ALA A 66 12.41 -0.12 -4.53
N MET A 67 11.25 -0.54 -5.03
CA MET A 67 11.00 -0.90 -6.42
C MET A 67 10.24 0.22 -7.11
N ARG A 68 10.34 0.32 -8.46
CA ARG A 68 9.61 1.33 -9.26
C ARG A 68 9.89 2.76 -8.82
N ILE A 69 11.14 3.09 -8.63
CA ILE A 69 11.62 4.35 -8.02
C ILE A 69 11.20 5.57 -8.85
N SER A 70 11.08 5.41 -10.18
CA SER A 70 10.61 6.46 -11.10
C SER A 70 9.23 7.00 -10.75
N ARG A 71 8.44 6.25 -9.98
CA ARG A 71 7.11 6.67 -9.52
C ARG A 71 7.16 7.69 -8.38
N ASN A 72 8.30 7.87 -7.73
CA ASN A 72 8.45 8.70 -6.52
C ASN A 72 7.41 8.37 -5.43
N ARG A 73 7.21 7.07 -5.16
CA ARG A 73 6.19 6.56 -4.22
C ARG A 73 6.80 5.79 -3.05
N ASN A 74 7.96 6.22 -2.59
CA ASN A 74 8.65 5.67 -1.41
C ASN A 74 8.61 6.65 -0.22
N TRP A 75 7.52 7.39 -0.07
CA TRP A 75 7.29 8.34 1.02
C TRP A 75 6.28 7.81 2.02
N ALA A 76 6.54 8.03 3.32
CA ALA A 76 5.64 7.59 4.38
C ALA A 76 5.84 8.38 5.67
N THR A 77 5.00 8.14 6.67
CA THR A 77 5.28 8.61 8.02
C THR A 77 6.52 7.93 8.60
N PRO A 78 7.27 8.56 9.52
CA PRO A 78 8.42 7.92 10.19
C PRO A 78 8.08 6.53 10.75
N ASP A 79 6.94 6.38 11.42
CA ASP A 79 6.50 5.08 11.97
C ASP A 79 6.32 4.00 10.88
N THR A 80 5.89 4.40 9.68
CA THR A 80 5.77 3.47 8.54
C THR A 80 7.14 3.08 8.00
N ILE A 81 8.08 4.02 7.93
CA ILE A 81 9.47 3.74 7.55
C ILE A 81 10.11 2.76 8.54
N ASP A 82 9.99 3.03 9.84
CA ASP A 82 10.50 2.15 10.89
C ASP A 82 9.87 0.75 10.82
N PHE A 83 8.56 0.68 10.57
CA PHE A 83 7.88 -0.60 10.36
C PHE A 83 8.46 -1.38 9.17
N VAL A 84 8.66 -0.74 8.04
CA VAL A 84 9.25 -1.38 6.83
C VAL A 84 10.64 -1.92 7.12
N GLN A 85 11.47 -1.15 7.82
CA GLN A 85 12.81 -1.57 8.20
C GLN A 85 12.79 -2.75 9.19
N ASP A 86 11.90 -2.73 10.21
CA ASP A 86 11.74 -3.83 11.15
C ASP A 86 11.27 -5.11 10.45
N LEU A 87 10.30 -4.99 9.54
CA LEU A 87 9.77 -6.10 8.76
C LEU A 87 10.85 -6.70 7.84
N SER A 88 11.70 -5.85 7.25
CA SER A 88 12.79 -6.31 6.39
C SER A 88 13.81 -7.16 7.17
N ARG A 89 14.11 -6.80 8.42
CA ARG A 89 14.93 -7.62 9.33
C ARG A 89 14.23 -8.92 9.73
N ALA A 90 12.90 -8.92 9.84
CA ALA A 90 12.14 -10.14 10.08
C ALA A 90 12.19 -11.09 8.88
N ALA A 91 12.14 -10.58 7.65
CA ALA A 91 12.32 -11.37 6.43
C ALA A 91 13.68 -12.05 6.40
N GLN A 92 14.74 -11.35 6.81
CA GLN A 92 16.10 -11.90 6.89
C GLN A 92 16.18 -13.08 7.88
N ARG A 93 15.54 -12.99 9.04
CA ARG A 93 15.45 -14.11 9.99
C ARG A 93 14.69 -15.32 9.42
N ASN A 94 13.86 -15.12 8.43
CA ASN A 94 13.07 -16.16 7.75
C ASN A 94 13.72 -16.70 6.46
N GLY A 95 15.00 -16.37 6.22
CA GLY A 95 15.82 -16.93 5.14
C GLY A 95 15.79 -16.13 3.83
N TRP A 96 15.17 -14.94 3.80
CA TRP A 96 15.32 -14.00 2.67
C TRP A 96 16.50 -13.05 2.94
N ALA A 97 17.03 -12.40 1.90
CA ALA A 97 18.03 -11.34 2.13
C ALA A 97 17.36 -10.06 2.68
N GLY A 98 16.06 -9.91 2.51
CA GLY A 98 15.29 -8.76 2.94
C GLY A 98 13.92 -8.72 2.27
N ILE A 99 13.41 -7.53 1.97
CA ILE A 99 12.15 -7.33 1.25
C ILE A 99 12.31 -6.37 0.06
N TYR A 100 11.48 -6.59 -0.95
CA TYR A 100 11.23 -5.61 -2.00
C TYR A 100 9.99 -4.80 -1.63
N VAL A 101 10.20 -3.47 -1.51
CA VAL A 101 9.15 -2.52 -1.13
C VAL A 101 8.57 -1.94 -2.40
N GLY A 102 7.28 -2.14 -2.59
CA GLY A 102 6.50 -1.51 -3.67
C GLY A 102 6.13 -0.07 -3.35
N ASP A 103 4.91 0.33 -3.75
CA ASP A 103 4.46 1.68 -3.48
C ASP A 103 4.16 1.89 -1.98
N LEU A 104 4.66 2.97 -1.40
CA LEU A 104 4.23 3.56 -0.14
C LEU A 104 3.23 4.69 -0.47
N SER A 105 3.61 5.93 -0.24
CA SER A 105 2.85 7.11 -0.65
C SER A 105 3.71 7.99 -1.56
N GLN A 106 3.08 8.93 -2.25
CA GLN A 106 3.81 10.03 -2.92
C GLN A 106 4.17 11.12 -1.89
N PRO A 107 5.03 12.11 -2.22
CA PRO A 107 5.68 13.00 -1.25
C PRO A 107 4.76 13.71 -0.26
N ARG A 108 3.55 14.06 -0.67
CA ARG A 108 2.54 14.74 0.17
C ARG A 108 1.26 13.93 0.31
N GLY A 109 1.33 12.63 0.08
CA GLY A 109 0.15 11.79 0.08
C GLY A 109 -0.81 12.18 -1.04
N GLY A 110 -2.10 12.11 -0.76
CA GLY A 110 -3.15 12.45 -1.71
C GLY A 110 -3.41 11.37 -2.76
N PRO A 111 -4.44 11.57 -3.59
CA PRO A 111 -4.82 10.61 -4.61
C PRO A 111 -3.76 10.52 -5.71
N MET A 112 -3.43 9.28 -6.12
CA MET A 112 -2.44 9.00 -7.16
C MET A 112 -3.05 9.05 -8.56
N LEU A 113 -2.27 9.46 -9.56
CA LEU A 113 -2.71 9.47 -10.97
C LEU A 113 -3.10 8.07 -11.45
N THR A 114 -2.36 7.04 -11.02
CA THR A 114 -2.57 5.65 -11.43
C THR A 114 -2.44 4.71 -10.24
N GLY A 115 -3.15 3.59 -10.27
CA GLY A 115 -3.02 2.53 -9.29
C GLY A 115 -3.96 2.71 -8.10
N HIS A 116 -3.40 2.85 -6.94
CA HIS A 116 -4.06 2.69 -5.63
C HIS A 116 -5.20 3.67 -5.35
N ARG A 117 -6.25 3.17 -4.68
CA ARG A 117 -7.29 4.02 -4.07
C ARG A 117 -6.88 4.56 -2.70
N SER A 118 -6.00 3.85 -2.00
CA SER A 118 -5.40 4.26 -0.72
C SER A 118 -3.95 4.72 -0.93
N HIS A 119 -3.08 4.60 0.05
CA HIS A 119 -1.73 5.16 0.06
C HIS A 119 -1.69 6.70 0.09
N GLN A 120 -2.77 7.32 0.57
CA GLN A 120 -2.91 8.77 0.52
C GLN A 120 -2.38 9.47 1.78
N THR A 121 -2.16 8.74 2.87
CA THR A 121 -1.84 9.32 4.18
C THR A 121 -0.45 8.93 4.72
N GLY A 122 0.35 8.21 3.92
CA GLY A 122 1.66 7.73 4.36
C GLY A 122 1.64 6.60 5.37
N LEU A 123 0.47 5.95 5.56
CA LEU A 123 0.25 4.84 6.51
C LEU A 123 0.07 3.49 5.83
N ASP A 124 0.20 3.42 4.52
CA ASP A 124 0.08 2.19 3.73
C ASP A 124 1.44 1.79 3.12
N ALA A 125 1.72 0.50 3.03
CA ALA A 125 2.92 -0.04 2.43
C ALA A 125 2.62 -1.32 1.65
N ASP A 126 3.02 -1.37 0.39
CA ASP A 126 3.00 -2.59 -0.42
C ASP A 126 4.33 -3.32 -0.31
N ILE A 127 4.30 -4.52 0.21
CA ILE A 127 5.47 -5.39 0.33
C ILE A 127 5.31 -6.55 -0.64
N TRP A 128 6.25 -6.70 -1.56
CA TRP A 128 6.18 -7.77 -2.56
C TRP A 128 6.28 -9.14 -1.91
N LEU A 129 5.46 -10.06 -2.42
CA LEU A 129 5.55 -11.49 -2.07
C LEU A 129 6.67 -12.20 -2.84
N TYR A 130 7.39 -11.49 -3.69
CA TYR A 130 8.59 -12.00 -4.35
C TYR A 130 9.70 -12.18 -3.31
N PRO A 131 10.22 -13.42 -3.06
CA PRO A 131 11.31 -13.64 -2.13
C PRO A 131 12.54 -12.84 -2.53
N ALA A 132 12.91 -11.84 -1.73
CA ALA A 132 14.07 -11.02 -1.99
C ALA A 132 15.34 -11.77 -1.56
N MET A 133 16.00 -12.43 -2.50
CA MET A 133 17.20 -13.24 -2.26
C MET A 133 18.49 -12.45 -2.37
N ARG A 134 18.43 -11.19 -2.81
CA ARG A 134 19.57 -10.27 -2.95
C ARG A 134 19.14 -8.83 -2.75
N MET A 135 20.04 -7.99 -2.22
CA MET A 135 19.79 -6.57 -1.92
C MET A 135 20.69 -5.63 -2.73
N ASP A 136 21.22 -6.10 -3.85
CA ASP A 136 22.14 -5.38 -4.73
C ASP A 136 21.61 -5.18 -6.16
N LEU A 137 20.28 -5.19 -6.31
CA LEU A 137 19.66 -4.89 -7.60
C LEU A 137 20.02 -3.47 -8.03
N SER A 138 20.47 -3.32 -9.28
CA SER A 138 20.71 -2.01 -9.88
C SER A 138 19.42 -1.20 -9.96
N ARG A 139 19.52 0.12 -10.11
CA ARG A 139 18.34 0.98 -10.28
C ARG A 139 17.47 0.53 -11.44
N ARG A 140 18.07 0.17 -12.59
CA ARG A 140 17.35 -0.37 -13.74
C ARG A 140 16.65 -1.69 -13.40
N ALA A 141 17.33 -2.62 -12.75
CA ALA A 141 16.71 -3.89 -12.35
C ALA A 141 15.51 -3.69 -11.42
N ARG A 142 15.54 -2.69 -10.53
CA ARG A 142 14.43 -2.34 -9.66
C ARG A 142 13.25 -1.72 -10.40
N GLU A 143 13.48 -1.08 -11.55
CA GLU A 143 12.40 -0.63 -12.45
C GLU A 143 11.80 -1.79 -13.26
N ASP A 144 12.62 -2.70 -13.76
CA ASP A 144 12.21 -3.72 -14.74
C ASP A 144 11.70 -5.02 -14.08
N LEU A 145 12.19 -5.38 -12.89
CA LEU A 145 11.80 -6.60 -12.21
C LEU A 145 10.29 -6.63 -11.94
N SER A 146 9.62 -7.69 -12.37
CA SER A 146 8.19 -7.87 -12.12
C SER A 146 7.94 -8.66 -10.85
N ALA A 147 6.97 -8.21 -10.04
CA ALA A 147 6.45 -9.01 -8.94
C ALA A 147 5.82 -10.31 -9.48
N ILE A 148 5.96 -11.40 -8.74
CA ILE A 148 5.43 -12.70 -9.13
C ILE A 148 4.16 -13.06 -8.36
N SER A 149 3.24 -13.72 -9.06
CA SER A 149 1.99 -14.17 -8.44
C SER A 149 2.21 -15.37 -7.53
N MET A 150 1.65 -15.32 -6.33
CA MET A 150 1.55 -16.44 -5.40
C MET A 150 0.25 -17.22 -5.54
N ARG A 151 -0.62 -16.83 -6.48
CA ARG A 151 -1.92 -17.46 -6.76
C ARG A 151 -1.79 -18.50 -7.86
N ARG A 152 -2.52 -19.62 -7.74
CA ARG A 152 -2.72 -20.56 -8.87
C ARG A 152 -3.39 -19.86 -10.05
N ALA A 153 -3.12 -20.32 -11.25
CA ALA A 153 -3.78 -19.80 -12.44
C ALA A 153 -5.32 -19.91 -12.32
N ASN A 154 -5.78 -21.06 -11.85
CA ASN A 154 -7.20 -21.33 -11.61
C ASN A 154 -7.52 -21.28 -10.12
N GLY A 155 -8.44 -20.39 -9.72
CA GLY A 155 -8.94 -20.28 -8.36
C GLY A 155 -8.16 -19.34 -7.45
N ALA A 156 -8.54 -19.34 -6.18
CA ALA A 156 -8.07 -18.42 -5.15
C ALA A 156 -6.92 -18.97 -4.27
N TYR A 157 -6.46 -20.19 -4.53
CA TYR A 157 -5.46 -20.86 -3.70
C TYR A 157 -4.03 -20.42 -4.01
N VAL A 158 -3.11 -20.68 -3.07
CA VAL A 158 -1.67 -20.45 -3.28
C VAL A 158 -1.12 -21.43 -4.31
N ASN A 159 -0.09 -21.01 -5.05
CA ASN A 159 0.70 -21.88 -5.92
C ASN A 159 1.95 -22.41 -5.19
N GLY A 160 2.77 -23.20 -5.89
CA GLY A 160 3.99 -23.82 -5.33
C GLY A 160 5.12 -22.83 -4.97
N ARG A 161 4.96 -21.51 -5.24
CA ARG A 161 5.93 -20.49 -4.81
C ARG A 161 5.66 -19.97 -3.40
N TRP A 162 4.45 -20.17 -2.88
CA TRP A 162 4.15 -19.84 -1.50
C TRP A 162 4.87 -20.80 -0.55
N THR A 163 5.63 -20.26 0.37
CA THR A 163 6.45 -21.03 1.32
C THR A 163 6.14 -20.63 2.77
N LYS A 164 6.70 -21.36 3.72
CA LYS A 164 6.65 -21.02 5.14
C LYS A 164 7.21 -19.61 5.41
N ALA A 165 8.23 -19.17 4.66
CA ALA A 165 8.80 -17.84 4.83
C ALA A 165 7.79 -16.73 4.52
N HIS A 166 6.89 -16.92 3.53
CA HIS A 166 5.78 -16.00 3.27
C HIS A 166 4.80 -15.92 4.45
N HIS A 167 4.43 -17.10 5.00
CA HIS A 167 3.57 -17.18 6.18
C HIS A 167 4.19 -16.40 7.35
N GLU A 168 5.45 -16.66 7.67
CA GLU A 168 6.14 -16.01 8.79
C GLU A 168 6.33 -14.49 8.57
N LEU A 169 6.54 -14.05 7.32
CA LEU A 169 6.61 -12.63 7.00
C LEU A 169 5.27 -11.91 7.26
N VAL A 170 4.17 -12.48 6.77
CA VAL A 170 2.83 -11.92 7.01
C VAL A 170 2.49 -11.95 8.50
N LYS A 171 2.86 -13.03 9.20
CA LYS A 171 2.66 -13.17 10.65
C LYS A 171 3.46 -12.13 11.44
N ALA A 172 4.72 -11.88 11.06
CA ALA A 172 5.55 -10.86 11.66
C ALA A 172 4.92 -9.47 11.50
N ALA A 173 4.48 -9.13 10.28
CA ALA A 173 3.76 -7.88 10.02
C ALA A 173 2.47 -7.79 10.86
N ALA A 174 1.65 -8.84 10.92
CA ALA A 174 0.39 -8.83 11.67
C ALA A 174 0.57 -8.72 13.20
N LYS A 175 1.68 -9.23 13.74
CA LYS A 175 2.03 -9.13 15.16
C LYS A 175 2.55 -7.75 15.55
N ASP A 176 3.00 -6.95 14.61
CA ASP A 176 3.42 -5.58 14.90
C ASP A 176 2.23 -4.76 15.40
N ARG A 177 2.46 -4.02 16.51
CA ARG A 177 1.40 -3.22 17.14
C ARG A 177 1.01 -2.02 16.30
N ARG A 178 1.91 -1.52 15.46
CA ARG A 178 1.66 -0.41 14.53
C ARG A 178 0.68 -0.80 13.43
N VAL A 179 0.55 -2.09 13.11
CA VAL A 179 -0.29 -2.59 12.01
C VAL A 179 -1.75 -2.70 12.42
N ALA A 180 -2.61 -2.02 11.67
CA ALA A 180 -4.07 -2.13 11.76
C ALA A 180 -4.60 -3.31 10.95
N ARG A 181 -4.17 -3.47 9.69
CA ARG A 181 -4.65 -4.48 8.73
C ARG A 181 -3.59 -4.86 7.72
N ILE A 182 -3.76 -6.04 7.17
CA ILE A 182 -2.99 -6.53 6.01
C ILE A 182 -3.99 -7.05 5.00
N PHE A 183 -3.97 -6.51 3.78
CA PHE A 183 -4.76 -7.04 2.67
C PHE A 183 -3.89 -7.99 1.85
N ILE A 184 -4.40 -9.19 1.62
CA ILE A 184 -3.74 -10.23 0.84
C ILE A 184 -4.80 -11.07 0.12
N PHE A 185 -4.46 -11.76 -0.96
CA PHE A 185 -5.44 -12.57 -1.67
C PHE A 185 -6.03 -13.70 -0.82
N PRO A 186 -7.28 -14.13 -1.10
CA PRO A 186 -8.00 -15.09 -0.26
C PRO A 186 -7.25 -16.39 -0.02
N GLY A 187 -6.60 -16.95 -1.05
CA GLY A 187 -5.86 -18.21 -0.94
C GLY A 187 -4.73 -18.19 0.07
N ALA A 188 -4.00 -17.07 0.20
CA ALA A 188 -2.98 -16.93 1.23
C ALA A 188 -3.60 -16.93 2.63
N LYS A 189 -4.75 -16.25 2.81
CA LYS A 189 -5.44 -16.26 4.10
C LYS A 189 -5.89 -17.67 4.49
N VAL A 190 -6.47 -18.43 3.55
CA VAL A 190 -6.88 -19.82 3.78
C VAL A 190 -5.67 -20.67 4.13
N GLN A 191 -4.58 -20.57 3.35
CA GLN A 191 -3.36 -21.33 3.60
C GLN A 191 -2.81 -21.06 5.01
N MET A 192 -2.69 -19.79 5.39
CA MET A 192 -2.21 -19.41 6.72
C MET A 192 -3.13 -19.89 7.85
N CYS A 193 -4.45 -19.91 7.64
CA CYS A 193 -5.38 -20.46 8.61
C CYS A 193 -5.20 -21.98 8.81
N ASN A 194 -4.84 -22.71 7.74
CA ASN A 194 -4.62 -24.15 7.79
C ASN A 194 -3.25 -24.48 8.43
N ASP A 195 -2.20 -23.74 8.05
CA ASP A 195 -0.82 -24.02 8.45
C ASP A 195 -0.50 -23.53 9.88
N GLU A 196 -1.25 -22.58 10.41
CA GLU A 196 -0.99 -22.04 11.75
C GLU A 196 -1.40 -23.02 12.83
N THR A 197 -0.40 -23.57 13.53
CA THR A 197 -0.57 -24.51 14.65
C THR A 197 -0.63 -23.82 16.01
N GLY A 198 -0.17 -22.57 16.10
CA GLY A 198 -0.18 -21.76 17.30
C GLY A 198 -1.43 -20.86 17.41
N SER A 199 -1.29 -19.77 18.14
CA SER A 199 -2.36 -18.77 18.26
C SER A 199 -2.70 -18.12 16.93
N LYS A 200 -3.94 -18.24 16.52
CA LYS A 200 -4.51 -17.64 15.30
C LYS A 200 -4.98 -16.19 15.49
N ALA A 201 -4.78 -15.59 16.67
CA ALA A 201 -5.28 -14.26 17.00
C ALA A 201 -4.78 -13.16 16.03
N TRP A 202 -3.54 -13.27 15.54
CA TRP A 202 -2.95 -12.33 14.59
C TRP A 202 -3.66 -12.33 13.22
N LEU A 203 -4.25 -13.46 12.83
CA LEU A 203 -4.97 -13.59 11.56
C LEU A 203 -6.18 -12.66 11.46
N ARG A 204 -6.72 -12.16 12.59
CA ARG A 204 -7.81 -11.16 12.56
C ARG A 204 -7.43 -9.85 11.86
N LYS A 205 -6.14 -9.50 11.82
CA LYS A 205 -5.65 -8.33 11.07
C LYS A 205 -5.51 -8.61 9.57
N VAL A 206 -5.39 -9.87 9.16
CA VAL A 206 -5.23 -10.27 7.76
C VAL A 206 -6.60 -10.34 7.09
N ARG A 207 -6.81 -9.51 6.07
CA ARG A 207 -8.10 -9.38 5.34
C ARG A 207 -7.95 -9.89 3.92
N PRO A 208 -8.78 -10.85 3.50
CA PRO A 208 -8.80 -11.29 2.11
C PRO A 208 -9.23 -10.13 1.20
N TRP A 209 -8.45 -9.91 0.14
CA TRP A 209 -8.77 -8.90 -0.86
C TRP A 209 -8.27 -9.33 -2.25
N TRP A 210 -9.08 -9.20 -3.28
CA TRP A 210 -8.69 -9.54 -4.63
C TRP A 210 -7.58 -8.63 -5.15
N GLY A 211 -6.75 -9.13 -6.09
CA GLY A 211 -5.64 -8.37 -6.66
C GLY A 211 -4.35 -8.39 -5.85
N HIS A 212 -4.39 -8.78 -4.56
CA HIS A 212 -3.23 -8.78 -3.66
C HIS A 212 -2.49 -10.14 -3.66
N HIS A 213 -2.20 -10.68 -4.85
CA HIS A 213 -1.48 -11.95 -4.99
C HIS A 213 -0.02 -11.80 -5.43
N TYR A 214 0.43 -10.57 -5.66
CA TYR A 214 1.82 -10.18 -5.94
C TYR A 214 2.50 -9.52 -4.74
N HIS A 215 1.72 -8.88 -3.88
CA HIS A 215 2.15 -8.16 -2.70
C HIS A 215 1.13 -8.33 -1.57
N MET A 216 1.55 -8.12 -0.35
CA MET A 216 0.66 -7.78 0.74
C MET A 216 0.62 -6.27 0.90
N HIS A 217 -0.57 -5.72 1.06
CA HIS A 217 -0.77 -4.32 1.41
C HIS A 217 -0.92 -4.21 2.92
N VAL A 218 0.01 -3.54 3.57
CA VAL A 218 0.01 -3.34 5.01
C VAL A 218 -0.48 -1.93 5.31
N ARG A 219 -1.42 -1.83 6.24
CA ARG A 219 -1.97 -0.56 6.74
C ARG A 219 -1.62 -0.38 8.20
N LEU A 220 -1.03 0.73 8.56
CA LEU A 220 -0.72 1.09 9.92
C LEU A 220 -1.91 1.75 10.61
N ASN A 221 -1.88 1.75 11.94
CA ASN A 221 -2.86 2.48 12.74
C ASN A 221 -2.68 3.98 12.55
N CYS A 222 -3.77 4.70 12.64
CA CYS A 222 -3.73 6.15 12.73
C CYS A 222 -3.00 6.60 13.99
N PRO A 223 -2.14 7.63 13.91
CA PRO A 223 -1.57 8.24 15.10
C PRO A 223 -2.66 8.78 16.04
N ARG A 224 -2.35 8.82 17.33
CA ARG A 224 -3.25 9.46 18.30
C ARG A 224 -3.46 10.93 17.93
N GLY A 225 -4.70 11.36 17.90
CA GLY A 225 -5.08 12.74 17.55
C GLY A 225 -5.35 12.98 16.05
N ALA A 226 -5.05 12.03 15.17
CA ALA A 226 -5.46 12.10 13.77
C ALA A 226 -6.95 11.72 13.65
N ALA A 227 -7.83 12.67 13.87
CA ALA A 227 -9.27 12.45 14.13
C ALA A 227 -10.06 11.91 12.92
N ALA A 228 -9.53 12.00 11.72
CA ALA A 228 -10.22 11.60 10.49
C ALA A 228 -9.52 10.47 9.73
N CYS A 229 -8.49 9.92 10.30
CA CYS A 229 -7.69 8.87 9.67
C CYS A 229 -8.36 7.47 9.69
#